data_93daa8cf70322f80af23db681fb0bcd6
#
_entry.id   93daa8cf70322f80af23db681fb0bcd6
#
_cell.length_a   1.000
_cell.length_b   1.000
_cell.length_c   1.000
_cell.angle_alpha   90.00
_cell.angle_beta   90.00
_cell.angle_gamma   90.00
#
_symmetry.space_group_name_H-M   'P 1'
#
loop_
_entity.id
_entity.type
_entity.pdbx_description
1 polymer ?
#
loop_
_entity_poly.entity_id
_entity_poly.type
_entity_poly.pdbx_seq_one_letter_code
_entity_poly.pdbx_strand_id
1 'polypeptide(L)'
;CIDPIDGTKSYVQGIPLWGTLISLSKKNKIILGLVDIPVLDERYIGYGNIAYKIFKGRKTELKVKKNKTLSKATLNTTSPYLFEDKKDQRAFNNLQKNVKSTRLGGDCYSYCLLADGHVDIVVESGLNPWDIRALEPIIINAGGILKTWDNKNISNGGRIIACTNKKVFNKCRSILNKKNPSKNCLLY
;
A
#
# COMPACT_ATOMS: atom_id res chain seq x y z
N CYS A 1 -13.21 -12.30 3.29
CA CYS A 1 -11.78 -12.59 3.43
C CYS A 1 -11.28 -11.96 4.71
N ILE A 2 -10.49 -12.69 5.47
CA ILE A 2 -9.96 -12.23 6.77
C ILE A 2 -8.46 -12.54 6.80
N ASP A 3 -7.66 -11.57 7.24
CA ASP A 3 -6.32 -11.78 7.77
C ASP A 3 -6.36 -11.49 9.27
N PRO A 4 -6.21 -12.50 10.12
CA PRO A 4 -6.31 -12.29 11.57
C PRO A 4 -5.17 -11.44 12.16
N ILE A 5 -3.96 -11.59 11.64
CA ILE A 5 -2.76 -10.89 12.11
C ILE A 5 -1.85 -10.57 10.91
N ASP A 6 -2.14 -9.47 10.21
CA ASP A 6 -1.20 -8.88 9.26
C ASP A 6 -0.07 -8.17 10.02
N GLY A 7 1.16 -8.28 9.52
CA GLY A 7 2.32 -7.82 10.26
C GLY A 7 2.80 -8.81 11.32
N THR A 8 2.73 -10.12 11.04
CA THR A 8 3.10 -11.19 11.97
C THR A 8 4.50 -11.00 12.58
N LYS A 9 5.47 -10.47 11.82
CA LYS A 9 6.80 -10.16 12.34
C LYS A 9 6.77 -9.06 13.40
N SER A 10 5.98 -8.02 13.17
CA SER A 10 5.75 -6.95 14.15
C SER A 10 5.07 -7.50 15.41
N TYR A 11 4.04 -8.33 15.23
CA TYR A 11 3.33 -8.97 16.35
C TYR A 11 4.28 -9.77 17.25
N VAL A 12 5.09 -10.66 16.66
CA VAL A 12 6.03 -11.52 17.41
C VAL A 12 7.11 -10.71 18.14
N GLN A 13 7.51 -9.57 17.57
CA GLN A 13 8.55 -8.71 18.14
C GLN A 13 8.00 -7.67 19.14
N GLY A 14 6.68 -7.64 19.39
CA GLY A 14 6.07 -6.64 20.28
C GLY A 14 6.00 -5.23 19.67
N ILE A 15 6.17 -5.10 18.34
CA ILE A 15 6.02 -3.82 17.64
C ILE A 15 4.53 -3.56 17.41
N PRO A 16 3.97 -2.39 17.80
CA PRO A 16 2.52 -2.14 17.79
C PRO A 16 1.94 -1.82 16.39
N LEU A 17 2.56 -2.32 15.32
CA LEU A 17 2.20 -1.99 13.93
C LEU A 17 1.69 -3.24 13.18
N TRP A 18 0.77 -3.96 13.81
CA TRP A 18 0.08 -5.10 13.23
C TRP A 18 -1.43 -4.90 13.32
N GLY A 19 -2.18 -5.57 12.48
CA GLY A 19 -3.62 -5.40 12.46
C GLY A 19 -4.40 -6.62 12.00
N THR A 20 -5.71 -6.58 12.23
CA THR A 20 -6.67 -7.54 11.68
C THR A 20 -7.38 -6.92 10.50
N LEU A 21 -7.38 -7.62 9.35
CA LEU A 21 -8.00 -7.15 8.13
C LEU A 21 -9.24 -7.98 7.81
N ILE A 22 -10.36 -7.31 7.55
CA ILE A 22 -11.62 -7.95 7.17
C ILE A 22 -12.16 -7.29 5.91
N SER A 23 -12.43 -8.07 4.87
CA SER A 23 -13.13 -7.60 3.67
C SER A 23 -14.37 -8.40 3.36
N LEU A 24 -15.43 -7.70 2.96
CA LEU A 24 -16.66 -8.29 2.46
C LEU A 24 -16.76 -8.06 0.95
N SER A 25 -17.03 -9.14 0.21
CA SER A 25 -17.22 -9.08 -1.24
C SER A 25 -18.62 -9.57 -1.63
N LYS A 26 -19.21 -8.91 -2.63
CA LYS A 26 -20.47 -9.33 -3.27
C LYS A 26 -20.26 -9.36 -4.78
N LYS A 27 -20.54 -10.50 -5.43
CA LYS A 27 -20.35 -10.68 -6.88
C LYS A 27 -18.94 -10.22 -7.34
N ASN A 28 -17.91 -10.73 -6.67
CA ASN A 28 -16.49 -10.40 -6.92
C ASN A 28 -16.09 -8.91 -6.76
N LYS A 29 -16.97 -8.06 -6.23
CA LYS A 29 -16.67 -6.68 -5.89
C LYS A 29 -16.50 -6.55 -4.38
N ILE A 30 -15.41 -5.96 -3.92
CA ILE A 30 -15.18 -5.64 -2.51
C ILE A 30 -16.09 -4.46 -2.16
N ILE A 31 -16.97 -4.64 -1.19
CA ILE A 31 -17.99 -3.65 -0.79
C ILE A 31 -17.74 -3.05 0.59
N LEU A 32 -16.93 -3.71 1.40
CA LEU A 32 -16.50 -3.23 2.72
C LEU A 32 -15.09 -3.69 3.00
N GLY A 33 -14.30 -2.84 3.61
CA GLY A 33 -13.00 -3.13 4.20
C GLY A 33 -12.91 -2.56 5.59
N LEU A 34 -12.32 -3.33 6.49
CA LEU A 34 -12.02 -2.94 7.86
C LEU A 34 -10.59 -3.34 8.17
N VAL A 35 -9.83 -2.45 8.77
CA VAL A 35 -8.52 -2.71 9.36
C VAL A 35 -8.56 -2.23 10.81
N ASP A 36 -8.30 -3.13 11.73
CA ASP A 36 -8.18 -2.83 13.16
C ASP A 36 -6.72 -2.90 13.58
N ILE A 37 -6.21 -1.84 14.18
CA ILE A 37 -4.86 -1.78 14.77
C ILE A 37 -5.03 -1.74 16.29
N PRO A 38 -5.16 -2.90 16.93
CA PRO A 38 -5.70 -2.98 18.29
C PRO A 38 -4.80 -2.33 19.35
N VAL A 39 -3.48 -2.39 19.16
CA VAL A 39 -2.53 -1.79 20.12
C VAL A 39 -2.59 -0.26 20.10
N LEU A 40 -2.93 0.34 18.96
CA LEU A 40 -3.05 1.79 18.82
C LEU A 40 -4.47 2.30 19.07
N ASP A 41 -5.46 1.40 19.30
CA ASP A 41 -6.90 1.73 19.38
C ASP A 41 -7.38 2.50 18.15
N GLU A 42 -6.89 2.10 16.97
CA GLU A 42 -7.25 2.69 15.69
C GLU A 42 -7.98 1.68 14.82
N ARG A 43 -9.11 2.08 14.26
CA ARG A 43 -9.88 1.28 13.30
C ARG A 43 -10.19 2.07 12.05
N TYR A 44 -9.86 1.50 10.90
CA TYR A 44 -10.08 2.08 9.58
C TYR A 44 -11.18 1.32 8.85
N ILE A 45 -12.15 2.03 8.31
CA ILE A 45 -13.32 1.42 7.68
C ILE A 45 -13.61 2.13 6.36
N GLY A 46 -13.83 1.35 5.29
CA GLY A 46 -14.26 1.83 3.99
C GLY A 46 -15.46 1.04 3.46
N TYR A 47 -16.56 1.70 3.11
CA TYR A 47 -17.71 1.09 2.46
C TYR A 47 -18.54 2.15 1.71
N GLY A 48 -19.33 1.70 0.72
CA GLY A 48 -20.07 2.64 -0.12
C GLY A 48 -19.12 3.65 -0.77
N ASN A 49 -19.29 4.94 -0.42
CA ASN A 49 -18.46 6.05 -0.90
C ASN A 49 -17.74 6.78 0.22
N ILE A 50 -17.65 6.17 1.41
CA ILE A 50 -17.05 6.78 2.59
C ILE A 50 -15.89 5.94 3.12
N ALA A 51 -14.88 6.62 3.67
CA ALA A 51 -13.84 6.01 4.48
C ALA A 51 -13.60 6.86 5.73
N TYR A 52 -13.41 6.20 6.88
CA TYR A 52 -13.17 6.89 8.14
C TYR A 52 -12.31 6.07 9.08
N LYS A 53 -11.65 6.77 9.99
CA LYS A 53 -10.94 6.22 11.13
C LYS A 53 -11.75 6.42 12.41
N ILE A 54 -11.73 5.43 13.29
CA ILE A 54 -12.14 5.55 14.69
C ILE A 54 -10.87 5.48 15.54
N PHE A 55 -10.65 6.49 16.37
CA PHE A 55 -9.55 6.55 17.32
C PHE A 55 -10.08 7.06 18.65
N LYS A 56 -9.91 6.30 19.72
CA LYS A 56 -10.44 6.63 21.07
C LYS A 56 -11.92 7.01 21.02
N GLY A 57 -12.73 6.24 20.32
CA GLY A 57 -14.17 6.47 20.12
C GLY A 57 -14.54 7.61 19.17
N ARG A 58 -13.58 8.43 18.73
CA ARG A 58 -13.84 9.55 17.81
C ARG A 58 -13.73 9.11 16.36
N LYS A 59 -14.76 9.39 15.59
CA LYS A 59 -14.82 9.16 14.13
C LYS A 59 -14.26 10.35 13.35
N THR A 60 -13.33 10.09 12.42
CA THR A 60 -12.74 11.11 11.54
C THR A 60 -12.76 10.61 10.10
N GLU A 61 -13.20 11.43 9.16
CA GLU A 61 -13.18 11.10 7.72
C GLU A 61 -11.74 11.00 7.21
N LEU A 62 -11.47 9.97 6.41
CA LEU A 62 -10.16 9.75 5.80
C LEU A 62 -10.06 10.53 4.49
N LYS A 63 -8.92 11.19 4.30
CA LYS A 63 -8.59 11.88 3.06
C LYS A 63 -7.09 11.77 2.78
N VAL A 64 -6.75 11.24 1.62
CA VAL A 64 -5.36 11.17 1.17
C VAL A 64 -4.75 12.56 1.04
N LYS A 65 -3.44 12.64 1.23
CA LYS A 65 -2.68 13.88 1.06
C LYS A 65 -2.72 14.41 -0.38
N LYS A 66 -2.84 15.70 -0.55
CA LYS A 66 -2.79 16.37 -1.87
C LYS A 66 -1.35 16.63 -2.32
N ASN A 67 -0.51 15.59 -2.38
CA ASN A 67 0.84 15.74 -2.92
C ASN A 67 0.81 15.78 -4.45
N LYS A 68 1.68 16.59 -5.04
CA LYS A 68 1.69 16.87 -6.49
C LYS A 68 2.84 16.23 -7.24
N THR A 69 3.94 15.88 -6.59
CA THR A 69 5.18 15.45 -7.27
C THR A 69 5.85 14.29 -6.56
N LEU A 70 6.45 13.38 -7.35
CA LEU A 70 7.17 12.23 -6.83
C LEU A 70 8.36 12.64 -5.94
N SER A 71 9.12 13.66 -6.34
CA SER A 71 10.30 14.12 -5.59
C SER A 71 10.01 14.73 -4.21
N LYS A 72 8.74 15.04 -3.93
CA LYS A 72 8.28 15.51 -2.62
C LYS A 72 7.50 14.43 -1.85
N ALA A 73 7.34 13.25 -2.43
CA ALA A 73 6.56 12.16 -1.86
C ALA A 73 7.34 11.39 -0.81
N THR A 74 6.63 10.89 0.20
CA THR A 74 7.08 9.88 1.14
C THR A 74 6.66 8.51 0.66
N LEU A 75 7.59 7.54 0.67
CA LEU A 75 7.39 6.16 0.25
C LEU A 75 7.50 5.24 1.45
N ASN A 76 6.54 4.34 1.61
CA ASN A 76 6.62 3.24 2.56
C ASN A 76 6.68 1.89 1.83
N THR A 77 7.37 0.93 2.42
CA THR A 77 7.30 -0.51 2.14
C THR A 77 7.58 -1.26 3.43
N THR A 78 7.00 -2.42 3.60
CA THR A 78 7.25 -3.25 4.79
C THR A 78 8.70 -3.71 4.85
N SER A 79 9.22 -4.22 3.75
CA SER A 79 10.62 -4.68 3.69
C SER A 79 11.15 -4.68 2.26
N PRO A 80 12.42 -4.32 2.03
CA PRO A 80 13.06 -4.48 0.73
C PRO A 80 13.19 -5.96 0.32
N TYR A 81 13.13 -6.89 1.26
CA TYR A 81 13.16 -8.34 1.00
C TYR A 81 11.86 -8.90 0.41
N LEU A 82 10.76 -8.12 0.38
CA LEU A 82 9.53 -8.47 -0.34
C LEU A 82 9.73 -8.51 -1.87
N PHE A 83 10.77 -7.84 -2.36
CA PHE A 83 11.12 -7.83 -3.78
C PHE A 83 12.10 -8.96 -4.08
N GLU A 84 11.61 -10.22 -4.11
CA GLU A 84 12.44 -11.42 -4.29
C GLU A 84 13.14 -11.46 -5.66
N ASP A 85 12.45 -11.00 -6.71
CA ASP A 85 13.04 -10.89 -8.05
C ASP A 85 14.04 -9.72 -8.08
N LYS A 86 15.26 -9.98 -8.56
CA LYS A 86 16.31 -8.96 -8.75
C LYS A 86 15.85 -7.78 -9.61
N LYS A 87 14.91 -8.01 -10.54
CA LYS A 87 14.32 -6.96 -11.36
C LYS A 87 13.43 -6.05 -10.54
N ASP A 88 12.55 -6.62 -9.73
CA ASP A 88 11.64 -5.89 -8.85
C ASP A 88 12.44 -5.13 -7.77
N GLN A 89 13.48 -5.75 -7.22
CA GLN A 89 14.39 -5.09 -6.27
C GLN A 89 15.08 -3.86 -6.89
N ARG A 90 15.61 -3.98 -8.11
CA ARG A 90 16.20 -2.84 -8.84
C ARG A 90 15.17 -1.75 -9.14
N ALA A 91 13.96 -2.15 -9.53
CA ALA A 91 12.87 -1.22 -9.81
C ALA A 91 12.48 -0.43 -8.56
N PHE A 92 12.34 -1.09 -7.40
CA PHE A 92 12.10 -0.46 -6.12
C PHE A 92 13.24 0.48 -5.72
N ASN A 93 14.51 0.04 -5.82
CA ASN A 93 15.66 0.88 -5.53
C ASN A 93 15.72 2.14 -6.42
N ASN A 94 15.29 2.02 -7.68
CA ASN A 94 15.17 3.19 -8.57
C ASN A 94 14.04 4.12 -8.12
N LEU A 95 12.93 3.60 -7.65
CA LEU A 95 11.84 4.42 -7.12
C LEU A 95 12.28 5.18 -5.87
N GLN A 96 13.00 4.53 -4.94
CA GLN A 96 13.54 5.16 -3.73
C GLN A 96 14.39 6.40 -4.02
N LYS A 97 15.21 6.36 -5.06
CA LYS A 97 16.05 7.50 -5.46
C LYS A 97 15.28 8.71 -5.98
N ASN A 98 14.00 8.54 -6.30
CA ASN A 98 13.15 9.58 -6.89
C ASN A 98 12.12 10.17 -5.93
N VAL A 99 12.10 9.73 -4.68
CA VAL A 99 11.20 10.24 -3.64
C VAL A 99 11.96 11.06 -2.59
N LYS A 100 11.23 11.82 -1.78
CA LYS A 100 11.81 12.63 -0.70
C LYS A 100 12.42 11.76 0.40
N SER A 101 11.73 10.71 0.78
CA SER A 101 12.17 9.80 1.85
C SER A 101 11.46 8.46 1.73
N THR A 102 12.11 7.42 2.25
CA THR A 102 11.53 6.07 2.35
C THR A 102 11.54 5.62 3.81
N ARG A 103 10.44 5.00 4.24
CA ARG A 103 10.34 4.31 5.52
C ARG A 103 10.06 2.83 5.29
N LEU A 104 10.71 1.99 6.09
CA LEU A 104 10.52 0.54 6.12
C LEU A 104 9.66 0.16 7.33
N GLY A 105 8.94 -0.94 7.21
CA GLY A 105 8.01 -1.43 8.24
C GLY A 105 6.62 -0.84 8.11
N GLY A 106 5.69 -1.39 8.88
CA GLY A 106 4.33 -0.87 9.03
C GLY A 106 3.23 -1.71 8.40
N ASP A 107 3.55 -2.69 7.57
CA ASP A 107 2.60 -3.67 7.03
C ASP A 107 1.28 -2.99 6.60
N CYS A 108 0.10 -3.49 6.96
CA CYS A 108 -1.19 -2.86 6.64
C CYS A 108 -1.32 -1.40 7.17
N TYR A 109 -0.64 -1.08 8.26
CA TYR A 109 -0.71 0.26 8.83
C TYR A 109 -0.12 1.34 7.90
N SER A 110 0.86 1.01 7.07
CA SER A 110 1.38 1.92 6.05
C SER A 110 0.30 2.38 5.07
N TYR A 111 -0.60 1.48 4.68
CA TYR A 111 -1.75 1.78 3.83
C TYR A 111 -2.82 2.60 4.56
N CYS A 112 -3.05 2.32 5.83
CA CYS A 112 -3.92 3.12 6.69
C CYS A 112 -3.42 4.57 6.80
N LEU A 113 -2.12 4.75 7.02
CA LEU A 113 -1.48 6.07 7.06
C LEU A 113 -1.55 6.80 5.71
N LEU A 114 -1.55 6.08 4.59
CA LEU A 114 -1.77 6.69 3.27
C LEU A 114 -3.21 7.21 3.15
N ALA A 115 -4.20 6.43 3.55
CA ALA A 115 -5.60 6.84 3.54
C ALA A 115 -5.87 8.03 4.50
N ASP A 116 -5.15 8.11 5.62
CA ASP A 116 -5.21 9.20 6.62
C ASP A 116 -4.34 10.43 6.24
N GLY A 117 -3.71 10.42 5.06
CA GLY A 117 -2.98 11.57 4.52
C GLY A 117 -1.56 11.78 5.07
N HIS A 118 -0.95 10.80 5.71
CA HIS A 118 0.41 10.89 6.27
C HIS A 118 1.48 10.37 5.30
N VAL A 119 1.14 9.38 4.47
CA VAL A 119 2.04 8.75 3.50
C VAL A 119 1.53 9.02 2.08
N ASP A 120 2.44 9.20 1.13
CA ASP A 120 2.07 9.50 -0.26
C ASP A 120 2.03 8.25 -1.14
N ILE A 121 2.90 7.28 -0.87
CA ILE A 121 3.11 6.08 -1.69
C ILE A 121 3.38 4.87 -0.78
N VAL A 122 2.71 3.75 -1.07
CA VAL A 122 3.11 2.44 -0.56
C VAL A 122 3.35 1.52 -1.76
N VAL A 123 4.50 0.83 -1.77
CA VAL A 123 4.86 -0.12 -2.84
C VAL A 123 5.34 -1.41 -2.21
N GLU A 124 4.73 -2.51 -2.61
CA GLU A 124 5.06 -3.84 -2.12
C GLU A 124 4.98 -4.89 -3.22
N SER A 125 5.56 -6.05 -2.95
CA SER A 125 5.54 -7.23 -3.82
C SER A 125 5.24 -8.48 -2.99
N GLY A 126 4.67 -9.49 -3.64
CA GLY A 126 4.40 -10.77 -2.98
C GLY A 126 3.20 -10.79 -2.05
N LEU A 127 2.33 -9.77 -2.09
CA LEU A 127 1.14 -9.72 -1.25
C LEU A 127 0.10 -10.78 -1.68
N ASN A 128 -0.59 -11.33 -0.68
CA ASN A 128 -1.73 -12.21 -0.86
C ASN A 128 -3.05 -11.43 -0.91
N PRO A 129 -4.15 -12.06 -1.34
CA PRO A 129 -5.46 -11.40 -1.35
C PRO A 129 -5.93 -10.91 0.03
N TRP A 130 -5.61 -11.61 1.10
CA TRP A 130 -6.00 -11.23 2.46
C TRP A 130 -5.25 -10.02 2.98
N ASP A 131 -4.01 -9.76 2.52
CA ASP A 131 -3.18 -8.62 2.89
C ASP A 131 -3.73 -7.29 2.31
N ILE A 132 -4.50 -7.34 1.21
CA ILE A 132 -4.79 -6.13 0.42
C ILE A 132 -6.28 -5.83 0.22
N ARG A 133 -7.15 -6.84 0.23
CA ARG A 133 -8.57 -6.65 -0.11
C ARG A 133 -9.30 -5.68 0.82
N ALA A 134 -9.03 -5.76 2.11
CA ALA A 134 -9.65 -4.85 3.09
C ALA A 134 -9.26 -3.38 2.87
N LEU A 135 -8.07 -3.16 2.34
CA LEU A 135 -7.51 -1.83 2.11
C LEU A 135 -8.10 -1.13 0.88
N GLU A 136 -8.66 -1.87 -0.09
CA GLU A 136 -9.17 -1.27 -1.33
C GLU A 136 -10.27 -0.23 -1.08
N PRO A 137 -11.41 -0.55 -0.40
CA PRO A 137 -12.45 0.45 -0.18
C PRO A 137 -12.00 1.58 0.75
N ILE A 138 -11.07 1.34 1.67
CA ILE A 138 -10.52 2.38 2.55
C ILE A 138 -9.74 3.41 1.73
N ILE A 139 -8.81 2.97 0.90
CA ILE A 139 -7.93 3.84 0.11
C ILE A 139 -8.70 4.55 -1.00
N ILE A 140 -9.55 3.83 -1.73
CA ILE A 140 -10.31 4.40 -2.85
C ILE A 140 -11.29 5.46 -2.35
N ASN A 141 -12.02 5.19 -1.26
CA ASN A 141 -12.99 6.14 -0.70
C ASN A 141 -12.30 7.34 0.00
N ALA A 142 -11.05 7.18 0.45
CA ALA A 142 -10.22 8.31 0.90
C ALA A 142 -9.69 9.18 -0.26
N GLY A 143 -9.98 8.82 -1.52
CA GLY A 143 -9.53 9.52 -2.73
C GLY A 143 -8.18 9.08 -3.27
N GLY A 144 -7.63 7.96 -2.77
CA GLY A 144 -6.38 7.37 -3.24
C GLY A 144 -6.57 6.42 -4.43
N ILE A 145 -5.48 5.81 -4.84
CA ILE A 145 -5.40 4.81 -5.91
C ILE A 145 -4.72 3.57 -5.36
N LEU A 146 -5.32 2.40 -5.60
CA LEU A 146 -4.75 1.10 -5.27
C LEU A 146 -4.84 0.19 -6.49
N LYS A 147 -3.71 -0.23 -7.04
CA LYS A 147 -3.60 -1.08 -8.24
C LYS A 147 -2.35 -1.95 -8.17
N THR A 148 -2.31 -2.98 -9.02
CA THR A 148 -1.05 -3.68 -9.27
C THR A 148 -0.08 -2.79 -10.08
N TRP A 149 1.21 -3.16 -10.10
CA TRP A 149 2.20 -2.47 -10.94
C TRP A 149 1.81 -2.44 -12.42
N ASP A 150 1.07 -3.45 -12.89
CA ASP A 150 0.56 -3.54 -14.26
C ASP A 150 -0.77 -2.80 -14.45
N ASN A 151 -1.22 -2.02 -13.45
CA ASN A 151 -2.48 -1.28 -13.47
C ASN A 151 -3.74 -2.17 -13.56
N LYS A 152 -3.66 -3.36 -13.01
CA LYS A 152 -4.78 -4.30 -12.92
C LYS A 152 -5.47 -4.22 -11.56
N ASN A 153 -6.56 -4.96 -11.41
CA ASN A 153 -7.25 -5.16 -10.15
C ASN A 153 -6.35 -5.90 -9.14
N ILE A 154 -6.52 -5.60 -7.85
CA ILE A 154 -5.71 -6.15 -6.75
C ILE A 154 -6.26 -7.47 -6.19
N SER A 155 -7.34 -7.99 -6.73
CA SER A 155 -8.11 -9.13 -6.15
C SER A 155 -7.26 -10.36 -5.83
N ASN A 156 -6.17 -10.56 -6.56
CA ASN A 156 -5.25 -11.68 -6.40
C ASN A 156 -3.96 -11.31 -5.67
N GLY A 157 -3.86 -10.10 -5.11
CA GLY A 157 -2.62 -9.62 -4.51
C GLY A 157 -1.51 -9.36 -5.55
N GLY A 158 -0.28 -9.69 -5.20
CA GLY A 158 0.90 -9.58 -6.05
C GLY A 158 1.70 -8.29 -5.82
N ARG A 159 2.13 -7.63 -6.90
CA ARG A 159 2.91 -6.38 -6.86
C ARG A 159 1.98 -5.18 -6.81
N ILE A 160 1.97 -4.47 -5.70
CA ILE A 160 0.96 -3.44 -5.39
C ILE A 160 1.59 -2.04 -5.34
N ILE A 161 0.83 -1.06 -5.82
CA ILE A 161 1.07 0.37 -5.63
C ILE A 161 -0.19 0.99 -5.03
N ALA A 162 -0.05 1.64 -3.88
CA ALA A 162 -1.02 2.59 -3.36
C ALA A 162 -0.44 4.01 -3.48
N CYS A 163 -1.23 4.96 -3.95
CA CYS A 163 -0.80 6.36 -4.13
C CYS A 163 -1.93 7.34 -3.85
N THR A 164 -1.54 8.55 -3.51
CA THR A 164 -2.46 9.65 -3.25
C THR A 164 -3.14 10.23 -4.50
N ASN A 165 -2.56 10.07 -5.70
CA ASN A 165 -3.14 10.62 -6.94
C ASN A 165 -2.57 9.96 -8.21
N LYS A 166 -3.27 10.17 -9.32
CA LYS A 166 -2.96 9.58 -10.64
C LYS A 166 -1.59 10.00 -11.20
N LYS A 167 -1.16 11.24 -10.94
CA LYS A 167 0.14 11.75 -11.44
C LYS A 167 1.30 11.02 -10.79
N VAL A 168 1.25 10.87 -9.46
CA VAL A 168 2.25 10.10 -8.69
C VAL A 168 2.20 8.62 -9.09
N PHE A 169 1.02 8.02 -9.17
CA PHE A 169 0.83 6.64 -9.59
C PHE A 169 1.47 6.34 -10.96
N ASN A 170 1.19 7.15 -11.97
CA ASN A 170 1.74 6.95 -13.31
C ASN A 170 3.28 7.04 -13.32
N LYS A 171 3.86 7.95 -12.54
CA LYS A 171 5.32 8.06 -12.40
C LYS A 171 5.93 6.86 -11.69
N CYS A 172 5.34 6.42 -10.56
CA CYS A 172 5.78 5.21 -9.87
C CYS A 172 5.75 4.00 -10.81
N ARG A 173 4.62 3.81 -11.50
CA ARG A 173 4.43 2.70 -12.43
C ARG A 173 5.43 2.73 -13.60
N SER A 174 5.72 3.91 -14.14
CA SER A 174 6.73 4.07 -15.20
C SER A 174 8.13 3.65 -14.73
N ILE A 175 8.50 3.97 -13.50
CA ILE A 175 9.80 3.59 -12.93
C ILE A 175 9.83 2.09 -12.63
N LEU A 176 8.79 1.55 -11.99
CA LEU A 176 8.71 0.15 -11.56
C LEU A 176 8.66 -0.83 -12.75
N ASN A 177 8.08 -0.43 -13.88
CA ASN A 177 7.97 -1.27 -15.09
C ASN A 177 9.01 -0.94 -16.17
N LYS A 178 9.99 -0.07 -15.90
CA LYS A 178 11.03 0.27 -16.86
C LYS A 178 11.86 -0.98 -17.18
N LYS A 179 11.79 -1.44 -18.43
CA LYS A 179 12.69 -2.47 -18.93
C LYS A 179 14.12 -1.90 -18.88
N ASN A 180 15.03 -2.55 -18.18
CA ASN A 180 16.45 -2.23 -18.35
C ASN A 180 16.80 -2.47 -19.80
N PRO A 181 17.52 -1.56 -20.49
CA PRO A 181 18.18 -1.93 -21.71
C PRO A 181 19.09 -3.12 -21.36
N SER A 182 18.88 -4.24 -22.06
CA SER A 182 19.80 -5.37 -22.02
C SER A 182 21.22 -4.78 -22.17
N LYS A 183 22.14 -5.10 -21.25
CA LYS A 183 23.54 -4.94 -21.59
C LYS A 183 23.75 -5.83 -22.81
N ASN A 184 23.76 -5.23 -23.98
CA ASN A 184 24.33 -5.89 -25.13
C ASN A 184 25.73 -6.28 -24.71
N CYS A 185 25.91 -7.56 -24.56
CA CYS A 185 27.21 -8.18 -24.39
C CYS A 185 27.99 -7.80 -25.64
N LEU A 186 28.85 -6.80 -25.55
CA LEU A 186 29.93 -6.61 -26.51
C LEU A 186 30.87 -7.79 -26.29
N LEU A 187 30.66 -8.83 -27.07
CA LEU A 187 31.67 -9.83 -27.34
C LEU A 187 32.76 -9.15 -28.19
N TYR A 188 33.88 -8.93 -27.59
CA TYR A 188 35.18 -8.81 -28.26
C TYR A 188 36.10 -9.85 -27.66
#